data_ad5306208c83966198520d8bb5d50fc5
#
_entry.id   ad5306208c83966198520d8bb5d50fc5
#
_cell.length_a   1.000
_cell.length_b   1.000
_cell.length_c   1.000
_cell.angle_alpha   90.00
_cell.angle_beta   90.00
_cell.angle_gamma   90.00
#
_symmetry.space_group_name_H-M   'P 1'
#
loop_
_entity.id
_entity.type
_entity.pdbx_description
1 polymer ?
#
loop_
_entity_poly.entity_id
_entity_poly.type
_entity_poly.pdbx_seq_one_letter_code
_entity_poly.pdbx_strand_id
1 'polypeptide(L)'
;MTNKNEASYRTGARTPKRRTCGVMQQHFHLLEMDPNFSKNQVALEHACQARLRSAIVARLRPYKITVVVHVVYNPAAPAEKISVAQVKSQIAVLNKDFRAKNPDKSKTPDVFRGLVADSMIQFALATKDPAGHATNGITYTATSQTSFSDRNNPVKSKAAGGVAAWNTKKYLNIWVCTLAESLLGYAQFPGGPAKTDGVVILNTAFGTTGSAAAPFNLGRSATHEIGHYLNLRHIWGDTPDCSGSDFVVDTPNAEDHNFGKPKFPRVTCNNGPNGDMFMNYMDYTDDDSMFMFTPGQVSRMQTTLDGPRKSLVS
;
A
#
# COMPACT_ATOMS: atom_id res chain seq x y z
N MET A 1 -42.15 26.07 24.30
CA MET A 1 -40.69 25.86 24.62
C MET A 1 -40.15 24.83 23.64
N THR A 2 -39.53 25.30 22.61
CA THR A 2 -39.02 24.51 21.49
C THR A 2 -37.60 24.06 21.80
N ASN A 3 -37.39 22.77 21.93
CA ASN A 3 -36.10 22.15 22.17
C ASN A 3 -35.34 22.07 20.84
N LYS A 4 -34.39 22.98 20.62
CA LYS A 4 -33.40 22.91 19.55
C LYS A 4 -32.24 22.10 20.03
N ASN A 5 -32.14 20.84 19.60
CA ASN A 5 -30.92 20.06 19.58
C ASN A 5 -30.76 19.51 18.16
N GLU A 6 -30.42 20.37 17.22
CA GLU A 6 -29.85 19.98 15.94
C GLU A 6 -28.36 19.68 16.18
N ALA A 7 -28.06 18.40 16.41
CA ALA A 7 -26.67 17.89 16.32
C ALA A 7 -26.23 18.04 14.86
N SER A 8 -25.35 19.01 14.59
CA SER A 8 -24.70 19.14 13.29
C SER A 8 -23.88 17.90 13.00
N TYR A 9 -24.40 17.01 12.18
CA TYR A 9 -23.62 15.94 11.57
C TYR A 9 -22.55 16.57 10.68
N ARG A 10 -21.34 16.70 11.21
CA ARG A 10 -20.16 17.01 10.39
C ARG A 10 -19.85 15.78 9.55
N THR A 11 -20.35 15.78 8.31
CA THR A 11 -20.06 14.79 7.27
C THR A 11 -18.69 15.09 6.64
N GLY A 12 -17.63 14.78 7.36
CA GLY A 12 -16.26 14.75 6.84
C GLY A 12 -15.58 13.51 7.40
N ALA A 13 -15.05 12.65 6.54
CA ALA A 13 -14.25 11.51 6.98
C ALA A 13 -13.13 12.04 7.89
N ARG A 14 -13.13 11.64 9.16
CA ARG A 14 -12.04 11.99 10.08
C ARG A 14 -10.79 11.25 9.65
N THR A 15 -9.70 11.98 9.40
CA THR A 15 -8.40 11.39 9.19
C THR A 15 -8.05 10.52 10.41
N PRO A 16 -7.72 9.24 10.23
CA PRO A 16 -7.32 8.36 11.33
C PRO A 16 -6.14 8.96 12.10
N LYS A 17 -6.09 8.73 13.42
CA LYS A 17 -4.97 9.20 14.26
C LYS A 17 -3.79 8.22 14.26
N ARG A 18 -4.02 6.98 13.85
CA ARG A 18 -3.03 5.91 13.78
C ARG A 18 -3.18 5.20 12.44
N ARG A 19 -2.06 4.67 11.93
CA ARG A 19 -2.10 3.82 10.73
C ARG A 19 -2.82 2.52 11.05
N THR A 20 -3.72 2.13 10.15
CA THR A 20 -4.37 0.82 10.14
C THR A 20 -4.47 0.35 8.70
N CYS A 21 -4.11 -0.90 8.47
CA CYS A 21 -4.13 -1.56 7.17
C CYS A 21 -5.02 -2.80 7.22
N GLY A 22 -5.89 -2.95 6.23
CA GLY A 22 -6.83 -4.09 6.13
C GLY A 22 -6.27 -5.30 5.37
N VAL A 23 -4.96 -5.35 5.08
CA VAL A 23 -4.40 -6.41 4.23
C VAL A 23 -4.55 -7.80 4.82
N MET A 24 -4.34 -7.95 6.14
CA MET A 24 -4.41 -9.28 6.77
C MET A 24 -5.84 -9.80 6.85
N GLN A 25 -6.83 -8.93 7.05
CA GLN A 25 -8.24 -9.30 6.96
C GLN A 25 -8.58 -9.81 5.55
N GLN A 26 -8.08 -9.13 4.50
CA GLN A 26 -8.22 -9.60 3.13
C GLN A 26 -7.50 -10.93 2.89
N HIS A 27 -6.30 -11.09 3.44
CA HIS A 27 -5.51 -12.31 3.31
C HIS A 27 -6.23 -13.52 3.91
N PHE A 28 -6.70 -13.42 5.15
CA PHE A 28 -7.43 -14.50 5.81
C PHE A 28 -8.75 -14.82 5.10
N HIS A 29 -9.50 -13.81 4.69
CA HIS A 29 -10.71 -14.02 3.92
C HIS A 29 -10.44 -14.78 2.61
N LEU A 30 -9.38 -14.44 1.87
CA LEU A 30 -9.01 -15.14 0.65
C LEU A 30 -8.53 -16.58 0.92
N LEU A 31 -7.83 -16.84 2.01
CA LEU A 31 -7.44 -18.20 2.41
C LEU A 31 -8.66 -19.10 2.67
N GLU A 32 -9.72 -18.52 3.26
CA GLU A 32 -10.98 -19.24 3.51
C GLU A 32 -11.78 -19.49 2.23
N MET A 33 -11.81 -18.51 1.31
CA MET A 33 -12.72 -18.52 0.15
C MET A 33 -12.11 -19.11 -1.12
N ASP A 34 -10.79 -19.16 -1.24
CA ASP A 34 -10.09 -19.60 -2.48
C ASP A 34 -8.96 -20.59 -2.16
N PRO A 35 -9.21 -21.91 -2.30
CA PRO A 35 -8.16 -22.92 -2.09
C PRO A 35 -6.92 -22.76 -2.97
N ASN A 36 -7.04 -22.10 -4.13
CA ASN A 36 -5.90 -21.83 -5.01
C ASN A 36 -5.02 -20.72 -4.45
N PHE A 37 -5.60 -19.78 -3.69
CA PHE A 37 -4.83 -18.69 -3.11
C PHE A 37 -3.74 -19.21 -2.17
N SER A 38 -4.06 -20.16 -1.29
CA SER A 38 -3.06 -20.79 -0.39
C SER A 38 -1.93 -21.45 -1.18
N LYS A 39 -2.24 -22.23 -2.22
CA LYS A 39 -1.24 -22.86 -3.09
C LYS A 39 -0.33 -21.82 -3.78
N ASN A 40 -0.94 -20.74 -4.29
CA ASN A 40 -0.22 -19.66 -4.94
C ASN A 40 0.73 -18.93 -3.98
N GLN A 41 0.30 -18.72 -2.71
CA GLN A 41 1.14 -18.11 -1.67
C GLN A 41 2.36 -19.00 -1.35
N VAL A 42 2.16 -20.31 -1.17
CA VAL A 42 3.26 -21.27 -0.92
C VAL A 42 4.24 -21.29 -2.10
N ALA A 43 3.75 -21.36 -3.33
CA ALA A 43 4.60 -21.36 -4.52
C ALA A 43 5.43 -20.07 -4.64
N LEU A 44 4.82 -18.92 -4.34
CA LEU A 44 5.51 -17.63 -4.36
C LEU A 44 6.58 -17.55 -3.26
N GLU A 45 6.30 -18.08 -2.06
CA GLU A 45 7.29 -18.10 -0.98
C GLU A 45 8.49 -18.98 -1.34
N HIS A 46 8.28 -20.16 -1.92
CA HIS A 46 9.37 -20.99 -2.45
C HIS A 46 10.20 -20.25 -3.51
N ALA A 47 9.56 -19.50 -4.41
CA ALA A 47 10.26 -18.69 -5.41
C ALA A 47 11.10 -17.56 -4.76
N CYS A 48 10.59 -16.91 -3.71
CA CYS A 48 11.33 -15.90 -2.95
C CYS A 48 12.58 -16.51 -2.29
N GLN A 49 12.42 -17.66 -1.65
CA GLN A 49 13.57 -18.37 -1.02
C GLN A 49 14.59 -18.86 -2.05
N ALA A 50 14.14 -19.36 -3.19
CA ALA A 50 15.05 -19.77 -4.27
C ALA A 50 15.87 -18.59 -4.82
N ARG A 51 15.24 -17.42 -4.96
CA ARG A 51 15.92 -16.19 -5.40
C ARG A 51 16.99 -15.73 -4.40
N LEU A 52 16.72 -15.80 -3.10
CA LEU A 52 17.70 -15.43 -2.08
C LEU A 52 18.95 -16.32 -2.10
N ARG A 53 18.84 -17.58 -2.58
CA ARG A 53 19.96 -18.53 -2.73
C ARG A 53 20.71 -18.36 -4.04
N SER A 54 20.16 -17.64 -5.01
CA SER A 54 20.81 -17.40 -6.30
C SER A 54 21.66 -16.13 -6.25
N ALA A 55 22.72 -16.07 -7.09
CA ALA A 55 23.49 -14.84 -7.25
C ALA A 55 22.56 -13.71 -7.73
N ILE A 56 22.52 -12.61 -6.98
CA ILE A 56 21.70 -11.44 -7.34
C ILE A 56 22.35 -10.77 -8.55
N VAL A 57 21.74 -10.92 -9.72
CA VAL A 57 22.13 -10.14 -10.90
C VAL A 57 21.51 -8.76 -10.79
N ALA A 58 22.34 -7.74 -10.74
CA ALA A 58 21.89 -6.36 -10.69
C ALA A 58 21.02 -6.03 -11.92
N ARG A 59 19.81 -5.52 -11.69
CA ARG A 59 18.91 -5.15 -12.77
C ARG A 59 19.36 -3.84 -13.41
N LEU A 60 19.55 -3.85 -14.72
CA LEU A 60 20.01 -2.68 -15.48
C LEU A 60 18.88 -1.70 -15.83
N ARG A 61 17.64 -2.19 -15.91
CA ARG A 61 16.47 -1.35 -16.27
C ARG A 61 15.36 -1.51 -15.24
N PRO A 62 14.66 -0.42 -14.88
CA PRO A 62 13.56 -0.50 -13.93
C PRO A 62 12.36 -1.27 -14.50
N TYR A 63 11.62 -1.94 -13.62
CA TYR A 63 10.26 -2.39 -13.90
C TYR A 63 9.37 -1.16 -14.07
N LYS A 64 8.57 -1.11 -15.12
CA LYS A 64 7.59 -0.05 -15.34
C LYS A 64 6.18 -0.61 -15.14
N ILE A 65 5.48 -0.13 -14.13
CA ILE A 65 4.11 -0.52 -13.81
C ILE A 65 3.16 0.57 -14.28
N THR A 66 2.23 0.20 -15.16
CA THR A 66 1.15 1.10 -15.60
C THR A 66 0.04 1.11 -14.56
N VAL A 67 -0.34 2.30 -14.10
CA VAL A 67 -1.31 2.54 -13.02
C VAL A 67 -2.59 3.15 -13.57
N VAL A 68 -3.73 2.69 -13.10
CA VAL A 68 -5.00 3.41 -13.19
C VAL A 68 -5.47 3.76 -11.77
N VAL A 69 -5.92 5.00 -11.58
CA VAL A 69 -6.48 5.49 -10.32
C VAL A 69 -7.99 5.68 -10.48
N HIS A 70 -8.76 4.94 -9.72
CA HIS A 70 -10.21 4.98 -9.67
C HIS A 70 -10.65 5.83 -8.48
N VAL A 71 -11.04 7.08 -8.71
CA VAL A 71 -11.58 7.97 -7.69
C VAL A 71 -13.07 7.70 -7.56
N VAL A 72 -13.47 7.08 -6.44
CA VAL A 72 -14.87 6.81 -6.10
C VAL A 72 -15.28 7.78 -5.00
N TYR A 73 -16.23 8.66 -5.29
CA TYR A 73 -16.55 9.81 -4.45
C TYR A 73 -18.06 10.02 -4.28
N ASN A 74 -18.46 10.50 -3.12
CA ASN A 74 -19.83 10.93 -2.89
C ASN A 74 -19.99 12.41 -3.32
N PRO A 75 -20.91 12.75 -4.25
CA PRO A 75 -21.15 14.14 -4.65
C PRO A 75 -21.55 15.07 -3.51
N ALA A 76 -22.15 14.54 -2.44
CA ALA A 76 -22.48 15.32 -1.24
C ALA A 76 -21.24 15.68 -0.39
N ALA A 77 -20.08 15.06 -0.65
CA ALA A 77 -18.80 15.33 -0.02
C ALA A 77 -17.75 15.71 -1.08
N PRO A 78 -17.76 16.93 -1.64
CA PRO A 78 -16.93 17.32 -2.80
C PRO A 78 -15.43 17.12 -2.63
N ALA A 79 -14.92 17.17 -1.38
CA ALA A 79 -13.52 16.94 -1.07
C ALA A 79 -13.04 15.50 -1.38
N GLU A 80 -13.96 14.54 -1.50
CA GLU A 80 -13.63 13.15 -1.89
C GLU A 80 -13.26 13.02 -3.37
N LYS A 81 -13.72 13.95 -4.21
CA LYS A 81 -13.33 14.02 -5.62
C LYS A 81 -11.94 14.63 -5.76
N ILE A 82 -10.93 13.87 -5.39
CA ILE A 82 -9.54 14.32 -5.42
C ILE A 82 -9.11 14.78 -6.81
N SER A 83 -8.24 15.78 -6.85
CA SER A 83 -7.81 16.41 -8.11
C SER A 83 -6.77 15.56 -8.87
N VAL A 84 -6.65 15.83 -10.17
CA VAL A 84 -5.56 15.28 -11.01
C VAL A 84 -4.19 15.63 -10.42
N ALA A 85 -4.02 16.82 -9.84
CA ALA A 85 -2.79 17.24 -9.20
C ALA A 85 -2.46 16.37 -7.98
N GLN A 86 -3.45 16.03 -7.15
CA GLN A 86 -3.28 15.14 -6.01
C GLN A 86 -2.89 13.73 -6.47
N VAL A 87 -3.51 13.19 -7.51
CA VAL A 87 -3.13 11.89 -8.09
C VAL A 87 -1.70 11.92 -8.61
N LYS A 88 -1.31 12.95 -9.36
CA LYS A 88 0.06 13.09 -9.87
C LYS A 88 1.09 13.20 -8.75
N SER A 89 0.76 13.89 -7.65
CA SER A 89 1.65 13.98 -6.49
C SER A 89 1.90 12.59 -5.87
N GLN A 90 0.89 11.72 -5.82
CA GLN A 90 1.06 10.33 -5.34
C GLN A 90 1.99 9.53 -6.25
N ILE A 91 1.83 9.62 -7.57
CA ILE A 91 2.74 8.91 -8.50
C ILE A 91 4.19 9.40 -8.35
N ALA A 92 4.37 10.70 -8.10
CA ALA A 92 5.70 11.26 -7.84
C ALA A 92 6.31 10.71 -6.54
N VAL A 93 5.51 10.54 -5.47
CA VAL A 93 5.95 9.90 -4.22
C VAL A 93 6.37 8.45 -4.48
N LEU A 94 5.52 7.65 -5.10
CA LEU A 94 5.82 6.25 -5.40
C LEU A 94 7.16 6.11 -6.16
N ASN A 95 7.39 6.98 -7.15
CA ASN A 95 8.64 6.97 -7.91
C ASN A 95 9.88 7.43 -7.11
N LYS A 96 9.71 8.19 -6.03
CA LYS A 96 10.79 8.52 -5.11
C LYS A 96 11.06 7.37 -4.14
N ASP A 97 10.02 6.84 -3.53
CA ASP A 97 10.11 5.83 -2.47
C ASP A 97 10.67 4.51 -2.99
N PHE A 98 10.06 3.96 -4.06
CA PHE A 98 10.48 2.70 -4.65
C PHE A 98 11.84 2.78 -5.36
N ARG A 99 12.35 3.99 -5.66
CA ARG A 99 13.68 4.21 -6.22
C ARG A 99 14.70 4.71 -5.20
N ALA A 100 14.36 4.70 -3.91
CA ALA A 100 15.19 5.25 -2.83
C ALA A 100 15.73 6.67 -3.16
N LYS A 101 14.87 7.50 -3.79
CA LYS A 101 15.15 8.91 -4.17
C LYS A 101 14.41 9.91 -3.29
N ASN A 102 13.71 9.45 -2.28
CA ASN A 102 13.06 10.28 -1.27
C ASN A 102 14.12 11.01 -0.43
N PRO A 103 14.01 12.33 -0.21
CA PRO A 103 15.04 13.10 0.52
C PRO A 103 15.20 12.65 1.97
N ASP A 104 14.11 12.25 2.61
CA ASP A 104 14.03 11.85 4.01
C ASP A 104 14.72 10.51 4.33
N LYS A 105 15.16 9.74 3.33
CA LYS A 105 16.04 8.59 3.57
C LYS A 105 17.33 8.96 4.30
N SER A 106 17.75 10.23 4.24
CA SER A 106 18.89 10.73 5.02
C SER A 106 18.69 10.68 6.53
N LYS A 107 17.44 10.56 7.00
CA LYS A 107 17.08 10.39 8.40
C LYS A 107 17.23 8.95 8.89
N THR A 108 17.51 7.99 7.99
CA THR A 108 17.73 6.59 8.38
C THR A 108 18.91 6.51 9.35
N PRO A 109 18.75 5.88 10.53
CA PRO A 109 19.84 5.66 11.47
C PRO A 109 21.04 4.99 10.81
N ASP A 110 22.25 5.33 11.24
CA ASP A 110 23.50 4.89 10.63
C ASP A 110 23.58 3.37 10.47
N VAL A 111 23.10 2.63 11.49
CA VAL A 111 23.10 1.16 11.51
C VAL A 111 22.22 0.54 10.42
N PHE A 112 21.20 1.26 9.93
CA PHE A 112 20.31 0.79 8.86
C PHE A 112 20.57 1.50 7.52
N ARG A 113 21.44 2.51 7.48
CA ARG A 113 21.69 3.30 6.26
C ARG A 113 22.19 2.46 5.09
N GLY A 114 23.02 1.46 5.37
CA GLY A 114 23.50 0.51 4.35
C GLY A 114 22.44 -0.44 3.80
N LEU A 115 21.26 -0.50 4.45
CA LEU A 115 20.13 -1.34 4.04
C LEU A 115 19.08 -0.56 3.23
N VAL A 116 19.26 0.74 2.97
CA VAL A 116 18.35 1.50 2.11
C VAL A 116 18.51 1.06 0.66
N ALA A 117 17.47 0.45 0.09
CA ALA A 117 17.54 -0.20 -1.21
C ALA A 117 16.68 0.46 -2.28
N ASP A 118 17.21 0.59 -3.50
CA ASP A 118 16.46 0.96 -4.71
C ASP A 118 15.79 -0.30 -5.28
N SER A 119 14.47 -0.35 -5.28
CA SER A 119 13.72 -1.51 -5.79
C SER A 119 13.75 -1.64 -7.32
N MET A 120 14.22 -0.64 -8.03
CA MET A 120 14.16 -0.55 -9.48
C MET A 120 12.74 -0.64 -10.04
N ILE A 121 11.73 -0.15 -9.28
CA ILE A 121 10.32 -0.12 -9.70
C ILE A 121 9.91 1.32 -9.96
N GLN A 122 9.19 1.55 -11.06
CA GLN A 122 8.65 2.84 -11.45
C GLN A 122 7.17 2.72 -11.82
N PHE A 123 6.42 3.78 -11.59
CA PHE A 123 4.98 3.86 -11.83
C PHE A 123 4.66 4.98 -12.82
N ALA A 124 3.76 4.70 -13.75
CA ALA A 124 3.26 5.70 -14.69
C ALA A 124 1.74 5.57 -14.83
N LEU A 125 1.03 6.68 -14.88
CA LEU A 125 -0.40 6.67 -15.20
C LEU A 125 -0.63 6.10 -16.59
N ALA A 126 -1.70 5.33 -16.76
CA ALA A 126 -2.10 4.79 -18.04
C ALA A 126 -2.37 5.91 -19.06
N THR A 127 -1.87 5.74 -20.27
CA THR A 127 -2.13 6.63 -21.41
C THR A 127 -3.19 6.07 -22.38
N LYS A 128 -3.54 4.78 -22.22
CA LYS A 128 -4.62 4.10 -22.92
C LYS A 128 -5.52 3.38 -21.95
N ASP A 129 -6.83 3.43 -22.19
CA ASP A 129 -7.82 2.66 -21.43
C ASP A 129 -7.89 1.20 -21.95
N PRO A 130 -8.68 0.30 -21.32
CA PRO A 130 -8.82 -1.09 -21.79
C PRO A 130 -9.34 -1.25 -23.22
N ALA A 131 -10.07 -0.25 -23.76
CA ALA A 131 -10.55 -0.22 -25.13
C ALA A 131 -9.53 0.36 -26.14
N GLY A 132 -8.40 0.87 -25.64
CA GLY A 132 -7.34 1.48 -26.43
C GLY A 132 -7.47 2.98 -26.67
N HIS A 133 -8.50 3.64 -26.12
CA HIS A 133 -8.66 5.09 -26.23
C HIS A 133 -7.66 5.84 -25.35
N ALA A 134 -7.34 7.07 -25.73
CA ALA A 134 -6.48 7.94 -24.94
C ALA A 134 -7.11 8.25 -23.57
N THR A 135 -6.29 8.23 -22.52
CA THR A 135 -6.70 8.51 -21.15
C THR A 135 -5.55 9.20 -20.39
N ASN A 136 -5.88 9.84 -19.28
CA ASN A 136 -4.89 10.31 -18.30
C ASN A 136 -4.66 9.31 -17.15
N GLY A 137 -5.24 8.09 -17.23
CA GLY A 137 -5.10 7.05 -16.21
C GLY A 137 -5.91 7.28 -14.94
N ILE A 138 -6.88 8.20 -14.95
CA ILE A 138 -7.72 8.52 -13.81
C ILE A 138 -9.19 8.38 -14.21
N THR A 139 -9.96 7.65 -13.43
CA THR A 139 -11.42 7.56 -13.60
C THR A 139 -12.13 8.17 -12.40
N TYR A 140 -13.31 8.74 -12.63
CA TYR A 140 -14.14 9.32 -11.58
C TYR A 140 -15.51 8.63 -11.58
N THR A 141 -15.86 8.04 -10.44
CA THR A 141 -17.15 7.35 -10.25
C THR A 141 -17.90 7.98 -9.08
N ALA A 142 -19.05 8.55 -9.36
CA ALA A 142 -19.94 9.06 -8.32
C ALA A 142 -20.66 7.87 -7.64
N THR A 143 -20.81 7.94 -6.32
CA THR A 143 -21.51 6.94 -5.51
C THR A 143 -22.40 7.61 -4.47
N SER A 144 -23.45 6.91 -4.04
CA SER A 144 -24.25 7.29 -2.86
C SER A 144 -23.68 6.75 -1.55
N GLN A 145 -22.66 5.89 -1.61
CA GLN A 145 -22.00 5.35 -0.41
C GLN A 145 -21.25 6.48 0.32
N THR A 146 -21.35 6.50 1.64
CA THR A 146 -20.61 7.44 2.49
C THR A 146 -19.22 6.92 2.86
N SER A 147 -19.01 5.60 2.81
CA SER A 147 -17.74 4.94 3.02
C SER A 147 -17.79 3.51 2.48
N PHE A 148 -16.61 2.91 2.29
CA PHE A 148 -16.45 1.51 1.90
C PHE A 148 -15.66 0.76 2.97
N SER A 149 -16.11 -0.46 3.31
CA SER A 149 -15.33 -1.38 4.13
C SER A 149 -14.35 -2.17 3.24
N ASP A 150 -13.39 -2.83 3.87
CA ASP A 150 -12.51 -3.81 3.20
C ASP A 150 -13.23 -5.15 2.95
N ARG A 151 -14.28 -5.47 3.72
CA ARG A 151 -15.04 -6.71 3.61
C ARG A 151 -15.73 -6.84 2.25
N ASN A 152 -15.49 -7.95 1.56
CA ASN A 152 -16.05 -8.25 0.22
C ASN A 152 -15.70 -7.23 -0.87
N ASN A 153 -14.78 -6.31 -0.61
CA ASN A 153 -14.27 -5.34 -1.59
C ASN A 153 -15.38 -4.53 -2.33
N PRO A 154 -16.36 -3.90 -1.64
CA PRO A 154 -17.48 -3.26 -2.31
C PRO A 154 -17.06 -2.13 -3.26
N VAL A 155 -15.99 -1.38 -2.97
CA VAL A 155 -15.46 -0.32 -3.84
C VAL A 155 -15.01 -0.86 -5.22
N LYS A 156 -14.68 -2.14 -5.31
CA LYS A 156 -14.24 -2.83 -6.55
C LYS A 156 -15.43 -3.43 -7.33
N SER A 157 -16.67 -3.17 -6.90
CA SER A 157 -17.90 -3.70 -7.50
C SER A 157 -18.84 -2.58 -7.92
N LYS A 158 -19.23 -2.56 -9.21
CA LYS A 158 -20.22 -1.60 -9.72
C LYS A 158 -21.58 -1.78 -9.02
N ALA A 159 -21.98 -3.02 -8.75
CA ALA A 159 -23.25 -3.33 -8.08
C ALA A 159 -23.28 -2.81 -6.61
N ALA A 160 -22.13 -2.62 -5.98
CA ALA A 160 -22.01 -2.09 -4.63
C ALA A 160 -21.67 -0.58 -4.60
N GLY A 161 -21.85 0.13 -5.71
CA GLY A 161 -21.58 1.57 -5.81
C GLY A 161 -20.13 1.95 -6.07
N GLY A 162 -19.27 0.97 -6.32
CA GLY A 162 -17.88 1.17 -6.70
C GLY A 162 -17.64 1.07 -8.22
N VAL A 163 -16.42 0.70 -8.61
CA VAL A 163 -16.03 0.51 -10.01
C VAL A 163 -15.14 -0.71 -10.18
N ALA A 164 -15.39 -1.51 -11.21
CA ALA A 164 -14.62 -2.71 -11.48
C ALA A 164 -13.17 -2.40 -11.90
N ALA A 165 -12.27 -3.32 -11.60
CA ALA A 165 -10.87 -3.25 -12.03
C ALA A 165 -10.75 -3.17 -13.56
N TRP A 166 -9.78 -2.40 -14.04
CA TRP A 166 -9.23 -2.60 -15.37
C TRP A 166 -8.41 -3.90 -15.42
N ASN A 167 -8.10 -4.39 -16.60
CA ASN A 167 -7.34 -5.64 -16.78
C ASN A 167 -6.08 -5.67 -15.90
N THR A 168 -6.11 -6.47 -14.84
CA THR A 168 -5.06 -6.57 -13.82
C THR A 168 -3.76 -7.20 -14.32
N LYS A 169 -3.76 -7.78 -15.53
CA LYS A 169 -2.55 -8.20 -16.23
C LYS A 169 -1.80 -7.04 -16.91
N LYS A 170 -2.44 -5.87 -17.04
CA LYS A 170 -1.87 -4.68 -17.70
C LYS A 170 -1.79 -3.47 -16.80
N TYR A 171 -2.63 -3.39 -15.78
CA TYR A 171 -2.75 -2.21 -14.93
C TYR A 171 -2.71 -2.59 -13.45
N LEU A 172 -1.91 -1.88 -12.68
CA LEU A 172 -2.13 -1.80 -11.24
C LEU A 172 -3.34 -0.89 -11.02
N ASN A 173 -4.41 -1.44 -10.45
CA ASN A 173 -5.61 -0.71 -10.10
C ASN A 173 -5.47 -0.13 -8.69
N ILE A 174 -5.65 1.17 -8.54
CA ILE A 174 -5.67 1.89 -7.25
C ILE A 174 -7.05 2.54 -7.10
N TRP A 175 -7.83 2.10 -6.12
CA TRP A 175 -9.08 2.78 -5.77
C TRP A 175 -8.81 3.80 -4.67
N VAL A 176 -9.36 4.99 -4.82
CA VAL A 176 -9.29 6.06 -3.83
C VAL A 176 -10.70 6.45 -3.44
N CYS A 177 -11.03 6.26 -2.17
CA CYS A 177 -12.38 6.48 -1.64
C CYS A 177 -12.34 6.84 -0.15
N THR A 178 -13.48 7.13 0.44
CA THR A 178 -13.63 7.16 1.89
C THR A 178 -13.74 5.74 2.42
N LEU A 179 -12.88 5.37 3.38
CA LEU A 179 -12.86 4.07 4.01
C LEU A 179 -13.52 4.10 5.38
N ALA A 180 -14.21 3.02 5.73
CA ALA A 180 -14.77 2.78 7.05
C ALA A 180 -13.68 2.34 8.05
N GLU A 181 -14.04 2.19 9.32
CA GLU A 181 -13.24 1.56 10.38
C GLU A 181 -11.85 2.19 10.57
N SER A 182 -11.69 3.47 10.24
CA SER A 182 -10.41 4.21 10.33
C SER A 182 -9.25 3.58 9.51
N LEU A 183 -9.55 2.78 8.49
CA LEU A 183 -8.54 2.23 7.59
C LEU A 183 -7.89 3.34 6.75
N LEU A 184 -6.56 3.27 6.59
CA LEU A 184 -5.81 4.10 5.63
C LEU A 184 -5.75 3.43 4.25
N GLY A 185 -5.80 2.10 4.21
CA GLY A 185 -5.79 1.34 2.98
C GLY A 185 -5.86 -0.16 3.20
N TYR A 186 -5.88 -0.88 2.10
CA TYR A 186 -5.65 -2.31 2.05
C TYR A 186 -5.24 -2.75 0.64
N ALA A 187 -4.54 -3.85 0.57
CA ALA A 187 -4.09 -4.46 -0.67
C ALA A 187 -4.57 -5.90 -0.79
N GLN A 188 -4.47 -6.46 -1.99
CA GLN A 188 -4.54 -7.89 -2.20
C GLN A 188 -3.14 -8.44 -2.45
N PHE A 189 -2.72 -9.44 -1.65
CA PHE A 189 -1.48 -10.18 -1.92
C PHE A 189 -1.53 -10.87 -3.29
N PRO A 190 -0.37 -11.13 -3.94
CA PRO A 190 -0.32 -11.82 -5.23
C PRO A 190 -0.98 -13.20 -5.19
N GLY A 191 -1.58 -13.62 -6.29
CA GLY A 191 -2.15 -14.96 -6.42
C GLY A 191 -3.63 -15.10 -6.10
N GLY A 192 -4.30 -14.03 -5.66
CA GLY A 192 -5.75 -13.98 -5.46
C GLY A 192 -6.53 -13.66 -6.75
N PRO A 193 -7.87 -13.57 -6.67
CA PRO A 193 -8.74 -13.37 -7.83
C PRO A 193 -8.52 -12.03 -8.52
N ALA A 194 -8.44 -12.05 -9.84
CA ALA A 194 -8.17 -10.86 -10.66
C ALA A 194 -9.22 -9.74 -10.49
N LYS A 195 -10.49 -10.09 -10.23
CA LYS A 195 -11.58 -9.10 -10.08
C LYS A 195 -11.40 -8.14 -8.90
N THR A 196 -10.62 -8.55 -7.89
CA THR A 196 -10.37 -7.76 -6.68
C THR A 196 -8.89 -7.35 -6.53
N ASP A 197 -8.06 -7.64 -7.55
CA ASP A 197 -6.62 -7.39 -7.49
C ASP A 197 -6.29 -5.91 -7.63
N GLY A 198 -5.47 -5.41 -6.70
CA GLY A 198 -5.04 -4.01 -6.60
C GLY A 198 -5.04 -3.51 -5.16
N VAL A 199 -4.98 -2.19 -5.01
CA VAL A 199 -4.91 -1.51 -3.70
C VAL A 199 -6.03 -0.49 -3.55
N VAL A 200 -6.49 -0.27 -2.32
CA VAL A 200 -7.49 0.74 -1.96
C VAL A 200 -6.88 1.67 -0.94
N ILE A 201 -7.01 2.98 -1.13
CA ILE A 201 -6.42 4.01 -0.27
C ILE A 201 -7.48 5.01 0.14
N LEU A 202 -7.46 5.42 1.39
CA LEU A 202 -8.28 6.51 1.91
C LEU A 202 -7.94 7.83 1.18
N ASN A 203 -8.94 8.58 0.73
CA ASN A 203 -8.76 9.81 -0.03
C ASN A 203 -7.91 10.87 0.68
N THR A 204 -8.00 10.96 2.02
CA THR A 204 -7.19 11.90 2.83
C THR A 204 -5.78 11.38 3.15
N ALA A 205 -5.44 10.15 2.75
CA ALA A 205 -4.11 9.54 2.90
C ALA A 205 -3.43 9.26 1.56
N PHE A 206 -3.91 9.89 0.47
CA PHE A 206 -3.43 9.70 -0.88
C PHE A 206 -2.82 11.00 -1.44
N GLY A 207 -1.56 10.95 -1.85
CA GLY A 207 -0.83 12.11 -2.37
C GLY A 207 -0.29 13.05 -1.29
N THR A 208 0.13 14.24 -1.73
CA THR A 208 0.77 15.25 -0.85
C THR A 208 0.11 16.61 -0.92
N THR A 209 -1.00 16.74 -1.63
CA THR A 209 -1.74 17.99 -1.86
C THR A 209 -3.24 17.74 -1.77
N GLY A 210 -4.03 18.79 -1.90
CA GLY A 210 -5.50 18.69 -1.93
C GLY A 210 -6.08 18.26 -0.58
N SER A 211 -6.80 17.14 -0.56
CA SER A 211 -7.43 16.61 0.67
C SER A 211 -6.48 15.77 1.54
N ALA A 212 -5.24 15.54 1.11
CA ALA A 212 -4.26 14.81 1.92
C ALA A 212 -4.02 15.50 3.27
N ALA A 213 -4.15 14.76 4.37
CA ALA A 213 -4.16 15.30 5.73
C ALA A 213 -3.16 14.60 6.65
N ALA A 214 -2.46 15.43 7.46
CA ALA A 214 -1.50 14.91 8.45
C ALA A 214 -2.21 13.98 9.47
N PRO A 215 -1.50 12.96 9.99
CA PRO A 215 -0.09 12.65 9.79
C PRO A 215 0.22 11.78 8.56
N PHE A 216 -0.77 11.51 7.67
CA PHE A 216 -0.68 10.59 6.53
C PHE A 216 -0.74 11.32 5.18
N ASN A 217 -0.11 12.48 5.08
CA ASN A 217 -0.18 13.38 3.93
C ASN A 217 1.10 13.44 3.09
N LEU A 218 2.02 12.49 3.24
CA LEU A 218 3.20 12.38 2.40
C LEU A 218 3.13 11.22 1.40
N GLY A 219 1.95 10.58 1.26
CA GLY A 219 1.68 9.53 0.29
C GLY A 219 2.21 8.15 0.67
N ARG A 220 2.64 7.95 1.92
CA ARG A 220 3.26 6.70 2.37
C ARG A 220 2.26 5.57 2.58
N SER A 221 0.97 5.88 2.73
CA SER A 221 -0.07 4.85 2.77
C SER A 221 -0.12 4.06 1.46
N ALA A 222 -0.05 4.73 0.30
CA ALA A 222 0.01 4.02 -0.98
C ALA A 222 1.34 3.25 -1.17
N THR A 223 2.47 3.78 -0.70
CA THR A 223 3.76 3.08 -0.71
C THR A 223 3.68 1.79 0.11
N HIS A 224 3.08 1.83 1.30
CA HIS A 224 2.83 0.69 2.18
C HIS A 224 1.94 -0.38 1.51
N GLU A 225 0.77 0.01 1.01
CA GLU A 225 -0.18 -0.93 0.39
C GLU A 225 0.38 -1.56 -0.90
N ILE A 226 1.17 -0.80 -1.68
CA ILE A 226 1.84 -1.37 -2.85
C ILE A 226 2.97 -2.31 -2.43
N GLY A 227 3.60 -2.11 -1.29
CA GLY A 227 4.50 -3.09 -0.67
C GLY A 227 3.80 -4.45 -0.49
N HIS A 228 2.61 -4.48 0.10
CA HIS A 228 1.79 -5.70 0.24
C HIS A 228 1.36 -6.27 -1.12
N TYR A 229 0.92 -5.41 -2.04
CA TYR A 229 0.60 -5.82 -3.41
C TYR A 229 1.79 -6.52 -4.08
N LEU A 230 3.02 -6.18 -3.71
CA LEU A 230 4.26 -6.80 -4.18
C LEU A 230 4.83 -7.86 -3.22
N ASN A 231 4.02 -8.45 -2.35
CA ASN A 231 4.36 -9.55 -1.45
C ASN A 231 5.23 -9.20 -0.24
N LEU A 232 5.18 -7.96 0.25
CA LEU A 232 5.77 -7.64 1.53
C LEU A 232 4.76 -7.83 2.66
N ARG A 233 5.20 -8.38 3.79
CA ARG A 233 4.43 -8.43 5.04
C ARG A 233 4.84 -7.28 5.94
N HIS A 234 4.05 -7.04 6.98
CA HIS A 234 4.45 -6.13 8.04
C HIS A 234 5.70 -6.65 8.74
N ILE A 235 6.61 -5.74 9.12
CA ILE A 235 7.93 -6.14 9.67
C ILE A 235 7.87 -6.86 11.01
N TRP A 236 6.76 -6.78 11.76
CA TRP A 236 6.55 -7.54 13.01
C TRP A 236 5.88 -8.91 12.76
N GLY A 237 5.55 -9.24 11.51
CA GLY A 237 4.98 -10.54 11.14
C GLY A 237 3.53 -10.76 11.56
N ASP A 238 2.80 -9.68 11.90
CA ASP A 238 1.37 -9.69 12.25
C ASP A 238 1.02 -10.52 13.50
N THR A 239 1.96 -10.70 14.41
CA THR A 239 1.74 -11.26 15.74
C THR A 239 2.15 -10.25 16.81
N PRO A 240 1.44 -10.16 17.95
CA PRO A 240 1.74 -9.23 19.03
C PRO A 240 2.80 -9.80 19.98
N ASP A 241 3.81 -10.46 19.44
CA ASP A 241 4.92 -11.06 20.18
C ASP A 241 6.13 -11.26 19.26
N CYS A 242 7.21 -11.81 19.77
CA CYS A 242 8.45 -12.01 19.02
C CYS A 242 8.45 -13.26 18.12
N SER A 243 7.33 -13.97 17.95
CA SER A 243 7.24 -15.18 17.13
C SER A 243 6.93 -14.90 15.65
N GLY A 244 6.50 -13.68 15.32
CA GLY A 244 6.15 -13.28 13.96
C GLY A 244 7.36 -13.20 13.03
N SER A 245 7.09 -13.27 11.72
CA SER A 245 8.11 -13.09 10.69
C SER A 245 7.49 -12.48 9.43
N ASP A 246 8.18 -11.51 8.85
CA ASP A 246 7.88 -10.97 7.53
C ASP A 246 8.59 -11.74 6.39
N PHE A 247 9.30 -12.81 6.72
CA PHE A 247 10.11 -13.63 5.82
C PHE A 247 11.24 -12.86 5.12
N VAL A 248 11.78 -11.83 5.78
CA VAL A 248 12.91 -11.01 5.31
C VAL A 248 14.01 -11.02 6.36
N VAL A 249 15.21 -11.40 5.96
CA VAL A 249 16.31 -11.62 6.91
C VAL A 249 16.94 -10.31 7.40
N ASP A 250 16.88 -9.27 6.59
CA ASP A 250 17.52 -7.96 6.86
C ASP A 250 16.56 -6.92 7.50
N THR A 251 15.37 -7.36 7.91
CA THR A 251 14.47 -6.63 8.81
C THR A 251 14.58 -7.25 10.20
N PRO A 252 14.99 -6.49 11.24
CA PRO A 252 14.99 -7.00 12.60
C PRO A 252 13.58 -7.41 13.04
N ASN A 253 13.47 -8.55 13.74
CA ASN A 253 12.19 -8.96 14.31
C ASN A 253 11.72 -7.94 15.35
N ALA A 254 10.46 -7.53 15.31
CA ALA A 254 9.83 -6.59 16.22
C ALA A 254 8.64 -7.26 16.92
N GLU A 255 8.40 -6.88 18.19
CA GLU A 255 7.32 -7.46 19.01
C GLU A 255 5.93 -7.13 18.45
N ASP A 256 5.76 -5.91 17.97
CA ASP A 256 4.50 -5.40 17.42
C ASP A 256 4.80 -4.17 16.55
N HIS A 257 3.76 -3.62 15.92
CA HIS A 257 3.86 -2.40 15.13
C HIS A 257 4.23 -1.17 15.97
N ASN A 258 4.87 -0.20 15.31
CA ASN A 258 5.19 1.09 15.88
C ASN A 258 4.22 2.16 15.37
N PHE A 259 3.73 3.04 16.24
CA PHE A 259 2.87 4.15 15.88
C PHE A 259 3.54 5.51 16.05
N GLY A 260 3.01 6.52 15.35
CA GLY A 260 3.44 7.90 15.51
C GLY A 260 4.88 8.12 15.06
N LYS A 261 5.68 8.75 15.93
CA LYS A 261 7.09 9.10 15.67
C LYS A 261 8.00 8.48 16.73
N PRO A 262 8.36 7.21 16.60
CA PRO A 262 9.20 6.53 17.56
C PRO A 262 10.60 7.18 17.68
N LYS A 263 11.21 7.10 18.86
CA LYS A 263 12.60 7.51 19.07
C LYS A 263 13.52 6.31 18.82
N PHE A 264 14.60 6.54 18.09
CA PHE A 264 15.64 5.53 17.87
C PHE A 264 16.68 5.53 19.01
N PRO A 265 17.19 4.37 19.46
CA PRO A 265 16.71 3.03 19.15
C PRO A 265 15.43 2.67 19.91
N ARG A 266 14.57 1.85 19.34
CA ARG A 266 13.47 1.15 20.02
C ARG A 266 13.77 -0.34 19.99
N VAL A 267 14.11 -0.91 21.13
CA VAL A 267 14.55 -2.30 21.24
C VAL A 267 13.40 -3.16 21.75
N THR A 268 13.03 -4.16 20.95
CA THR A 268 12.09 -5.24 21.30
C THR A 268 12.72 -6.58 20.88
N CYS A 269 12.14 -7.71 21.16
CA CYS A 269 12.54 -9.04 20.64
C CYS A 269 14.03 -9.36 20.65
N ASN A 270 14.79 -8.86 21.61
CA ASN A 270 16.26 -9.05 21.66
C ASN A 270 16.99 -8.55 20.39
N ASN A 271 16.42 -7.59 19.66
CA ASN A 271 17.00 -7.02 18.45
C ASN A 271 17.99 -5.87 18.75
N GLY A 272 18.43 -5.74 20.01
CA GLY A 272 19.47 -4.78 20.41
C GLY A 272 20.84 -5.09 19.81
N PRO A 273 21.73 -4.08 19.70
CA PRO A 273 21.49 -2.69 20.11
C PRO A 273 20.70 -1.84 19.07
N ASN A 274 20.44 -2.38 17.85
CA ASN A 274 19.92 -1.61 16.74
C ASN A 274 18.40 -1.35 16.83
N GLY A 275 17.64 -2.28 17.44
CA GLY A 275 16.21 -2.13 17.66
C GLY A 275 15.34 -2.34 16.42
N ASP A 276 14.08 -2.00 16.55
CA ASP A 276 13.06 -2.10 15.50
C ASP A 276 13.39 -1.17 14.33
N MET A 277 13.16 -1.64 13.11
CA MET A 277 13.31 -0.84 11.89
C MET A 277 12.03 -0.03 11.63
N PHE A 278 11.55 0.73 12.61
CA PHE A 278 10.27 1.46 12.55
C PHE A 278 10.19 2.50 11.40
N MET A 279 11.31 2.85 10.78
CA MET A 279 11.38 3.72 9.59
C MET A 279 11.15 2.97 8.28
N ASN A 280 10.88 1.66 8.32
CA ASN A 280 10.53 0.86 7.15
C ASN A 280 9.10 1.19 6.69
N TYR A 281 8.86 1.24 5.38
CA TYR A 281 7.54 1.48 4.83
C TYR A 281 6.48 0.43 5.23
N MET A 282 6.90 -0.73 5.73
CA MET A 282 6.00 -1.81 6.16
C MET A 282 5.72 -1.80 7.68
N ASP A 283 6.05 -0.71 8.38
CA ASP A 283 5.58 -0.44 9.76
C ASP A 283 4.35 0.49 9.76
N TYR A 284 3.85 0.85 10.95
CA TYR A 284 2.66 1.69 11.16
C TYR A 284 2.96 3.09 11.67
N THR A 285 4.17 3.57 11.52
CA THR A 285 4.55 4.93 11.90
C THR A 285 3.89 6.00 11.02
N ASP A 286 3.94 7.26 11.44
CA ASP A 286 3.49 8.41 10.65
C ASP A 286 4.30 8.51 9.35
N ASP A 287 3.73 9.14 8.33
CA ASP A 287 4.36 9.25 6.99
C ASP A 287 5.77 9.88 7.04
N ASP A 288 6.04 10.79 7.96
CA ASP A 288 7.33 11.48 8.09
C ASP A 288 8.38 10.68 8.89
N SER A 289 8.01 9.49 9.33
CA SER A 289 8.85 8.57 10.11
C SER A 289 9.18 7.27 9.38
N MET A 290 8.67 7.07 8.14
CA MET A 290 8.98 5.91 7.32
C MET A 290 9.56 6.34 5.97
N PHE A 291 10.70 5.74 5.57
CA PHE A 291 11.44 6.22 4.41
C PHE A 291 12.34 5.21 3.72
N MET A 292 12.17 3.89 3.96
CA MET A 292 13.03 2.89 3.32
C MET A 292 12.35 1.53 3.12
N PHE A 293 12.84 0.81 2.11
CA PHE A 293 12.78 -0.64 1.97
C PHE A 293 14.20 -1.20 2.09
N THR A 294 14.30 -2.49 2.44
CA THR A 294 15.57 -3.24 2.52
C THR A 294 15.87 -4.03 1.25
N PRO A 295 17.13 -4.50 1.02
CA PRO A 295 17.48 -5.40 -0.08
C PRO A 295 16.64 -6.69 -0.09
N GLY A 296 16.38 -7.29 1.07
CA GLY A 296 15.53 -8.48 1.18
C GLY A 296 14.10 -8.22 0.75
N GLN A 297 13.51 -7.09 1.16
CA GLN A 297 12.20 -6.65 0.69
C GLN A 297 12.19 -6.41 -0.81
N VAL A 298 13.22 -5.77 -1.36
CA VAL A 298 13.37 -5.56 -2.80
C VAL A 298 13.41 -6.89 -3.55
N SER A 299 14.15 -7.88 -3.06
CA SER A 299 14.20 -9.23 -3.65
C SER A 299 12.82 -9.88 -3.74
N ARG A 300 11.99 -9.77 -2.68
CA ARG A 300 10.61 -10.29 -2.66
C ARG A 300 9.72 -9.59 -3.69
N MET A 301 9.77 -8.24 -3.74
CA MET A 301 9.01 -7.45 -4.72
C MET A 301 9.38 -7.82 -6.16
N GLN A 302 10.67 -7.95 -6.45
CA GLN A 302 11.15 -8.33 -7.79
C GLN A 302 10.77 -9.76 -8.14
N THR A 303 10.80 -10.72 -7.19
CA THR A 303 10.32 -12.09 -7.41
C THR A 303 8.84 -12.09 -7.81
N THR A 304 8.04 -11.25 -7.18
CA THR A 304 6.63 -11.09 -7.52
C THR A 304 6.44 -10.57 -8.95
N LEU A 305 7.25 -9.59 -9.36
CA LEU A 305 7.20 -9.02 -10.72
C LEU A 305 7.82 -9.92 -11.80
N ASP A 306 8.73 -10.81 -11.46
CA ASP A 306 9.26 -11.82 -12.39
C ASP A 306 8.37 -13.08 -12.44
N GLY A 307 7.47 -13.25 -11.47
CA GLY A 307 6.56 -14.38 -11.29
C GLY A 307 5.08 -14.02 -11.54
N PRO A 308 4.23 -14.07 -10.49
CA PRO A 308 2.77 -13.98 -10.64
C PRO A 308 2.28 -12.64 -11.23
N ARG A 309 3.06 -11.56 -11.12
CA ARG A 309 2.75 -10.25 -11.68
C ARG A 309 3.60 -9.86 -12.90
N LYS A 310 4.25 -10.84 -13.54
CA LYS A 310 5.12 -10.60 -14.69
C LYS A 310 4.44 -9.85 -15.84
N SER A 311 3.15 -10.07 -16.03
CA SER A 311 2.39 -9.40 -17.09
C SER A 311 2.14 -7.91 -16.88
N LEU A 312 2.36 -7.38 -15.66
CA LEU A 312 2.23 -5.95 -15.35
C LEU A 312 3.40 -5.11 -15.83
N VAL A 313 4.53 -5.73 -16.09
CA VAL A 313 5.78 -5.03 -16.36
C VAL A 313 6.22 -5.20 -17.79
N SER A 314 6.71 -4.13 -18.39
CA SER A 314 7.27 -4.05 -19.72
C SER A 314 8.78 -3.83 -19.65
#